data_f69f723cbb2be92145550688ed55f801
#
_entry.id   f69f723cbb2be92145550688ed55f801
#
_cell.length_a   1.000
_cell.length_b   1.000
_cell.length_c   1.000
_cell.angle_alpha   90.00
_cell.angle_beta   90.00
_cell.angle_gamma   90.00
#
_symmetry.space_group_name_H-M   'P 1'
#
loop_
_entity.id
_entity.type
_entity.pdbx_description
1 polymer ?
#
loop_
_entity_poly.entity_id
_entity_poly.type
_entity_poly.pdbx_seq_one_letter_code
_entity_poly.pdbx_strand_id
1 'polypeptide(L)'
;MLFRSRLTTQQNILTQQQTIDTYFQGISDLVLDDDGFLEDWPQEQAFAAGRTAALLGSIDAAGKAKVLRFLSQSKLLSPLRRDRRLGRAILDGDGGYDEDRLHGVRVIDLGVMLAGADVSRADLRWTDLSDANLIRANLSGCDLVKANFSRTILYEANLNGADVKGTRLFYGTAELASPRSRNEVPNYKTGEFTGAVVENTDFTNVQEMSEEQRKYCCMWCGDKSRQTIPGGCDGIPDRKSVV
;
A
#
# COMPACT_ATOMS: atom_id res chain seq x y z
N MET A 1 1.98 -25.14 -33.08
CA MET A 1 2.32 -23.87 -32.40
C MET A 1 1.64 -23.73 -31.03
N LEU A 2 0.37 -24.00 -30.86
CA LEU A 2 -0.38 -23.85 -29.60
C LEU A 2 0.16 -24.67 -28.41
N PHE A 3 0.73 -25.82 -28.63
CA PHE A 3 1.24 -26.70 -27.57
C PHE A 3 2.55 -26.16 -26.96
N ARG A 4 3.45 -25.62 -27.76
CA ARG A 4 4.70 -25.01 -27.28
C ARG A 4 4.44 -23.74 -26.46
N SER A 5 3.47 -22.89 -26.87
CA SER A 5 3.15 -21.68 -26.12
C SER A 5 2.55 -21.98 -24.74
N ARG A 6 1.71 -23.02 -24.63
CA ARG A 6 1.15 -23.47 -23.33
C ARG A 6 2.21 -24.02 -22.37
N LEU A 7 3.15 -24.82 -22.89
CA LEU A 7 4.28 -25.34 -22.09
C LEU A 7 5.17 -24.21 -21.57
N THR A 8 5.49 -23.22 -22.39
CA THR A 8 6.29 -22.06 -21.99
C THR A 8 5.56 -21.23 -20.92
N THR A 9 4.25 -21.02 -21.06
CA THR A 9 3.43 -20.29 -20.08
C THR A 9 3.40 -21.05 -18.74
N GLN A 10 3.20 -22.37 -18.74
CA GLN A 10 3.23 -23.17 -17.52
C GLN A 10 4.60 -23.17 -16.84
N GLN A 11 5.69 -23.25 -17.60
CA GLN A 11 7.05 -23.16 -17.06
C GLN A 11 7.29 -21.80 -16.40
N ASN A 12 6.85 -20.70 -17.04
CA ASN A 12 7.00 -19.36 -16.47
C ASN A 12 6.24 -19.23 -15.15
N ILE A 13 5.00 -19.75 -15.07
CA ILE A 13 4.19 -19.72 -13.84
C ILE A 13 4.88 -20.51 -12.73
N LEU A 14 5.40 -21.70 -13.01
CA LEU A 14 6.09 -22.53 -12.03
C LEU A 14 7.38 -21.85 -11.54
N THR A 15 8.17 -21.28 -12.46
CA THR A 15 9.41 -20.58 -12.10
C THR A 15 9.09 -19.36 -11.22
N GLN A 16 8.06 -18.59 -11.56
CA GLN A 16 7.64 -17.44 -10.75
C GLN A 16 7.17 -17.90 -9.36
N GLN A 17 6.38 -18.97 -9.26
CA GLN A 17 5.94 -19.51 -7.98
C GLN A 17 7.15 -19.94 -7.12
N GLN A 18 8.10 -20.65 -7.68
CA GLN A 18 9.33 -21.05 -6.98
C GLN A 18 10.14 -19.83 -6.50
N THR A 19 10.21 -18.78 -7.32
CA THR A 19 10.89 -17.54 -6.94
C THR A 19 10.22 -16.86 -5.74
N ILE A 20 8.89 -16.82 -5.74
CA ILE A 20 8.10 -16.25 -4.63
C ILE A 20 8.27 -17.10 -3.36
N ASP A 21 8.20 -18.42 -3.47
CA ASP A 21 8.36 -19.35 -2.33
C ASP A 21 9.77 -19.23 -1.72
N THR A 22 10.81 -19.16 -2.57
CA THR A 22 12.19 -18.92 -2.14
C THR A 22 12.35 -17.57 -1.44
N TYR A 23 11.64 -16.54 -1.92
CA TYR A 23 11.63 -15.23 -1.26
C TYR A 23 10.97 -15.33 0.12
N PHE A 24 9.80 -15.96 0.23
CA PHE A 24 9.11 -16.10 1.51
C PHE A 24 9.96 -16.85 2.52
N GLN A 25 10.59 -17.96 2.10
CA GLN A 25 11.52 -18.67 2.96
C GLN A 25 12.67 -17.79 3.42
N GLY A 26 13.31 -17.08 2.50
CA GLY A 26 14.44 -16.22 2.84
C GLY A 26 14.09 -15.01 3.70
N ILE A 27 12.86 -14.48 3.63
CA ILE A 27 12.39 -13.47 4.58
C ILE A 27 12.10 -14.10 5.94
N SER A 28 11.47 -15.28 5.96
CA SER A 28 11.19 -16.01 7.20
C SER A 28 12.48 -16.39 7.94
N ASP A 29 13.51 -16.80 7.23
CA ASP A 29 14.82 -17.13 7.81
C ASP A 29 15.43 -15.89 8.49
N LEU A 30 15.38 -14.71 7.84
CA LEU A 30 15.87 -13.45 8.42
C LEU A 30 15.06 -12.99 9.65
N VAL A 31 13.76 -13.30 9.70
CA VAL A 31 12.89 -12.96 10.86
C VAL A 31 13.13 -13.91 12.04
N LEU A 32 13.49 -15.17 11.78
CA LEU A 32 13.60 -16.24 12.78
C LEU A 32 15.07 -16.55 13.14
N ASP A 33 16.02 -15.76 12.68
CA ASP A 33 17.44 -15.99 12.99
C ASP A 33 17.70 -15.95 14.50
N ASP A 34 18.47 -16.94 15.00
CA ASP A 34 18.78 -17.08 16.44
C ASP A 34 19.62 -15.90 16.98
N ASP A 35 20.34 -15.17 16.12
CA ASP A 35 21.20 -14.05 16.50
C ASP A 35 20.46 -12.70 16.61
N GLY A 36 19.20 -12.63 16.21
CA GLY A 36 18.37 -11.42 16.26
C GLY A 36 17.16 -11.48 15.34
N PHE A 37 16.25 -10.54 15.51
CA PHE A 37 15.11 -10.39 14.62
C PHE A 37 15.46 -9.41 13.48
N LEU A 38 14.91 -9.62 12.29
CA LEU A 38 15.09 -8.74 11.12
C LEU A 38 14.91 -7.25 11.47
N GLU A 39 14.03 -6.94 12.43
CA GLU A 39 13.77 -5.58 12.89
C GLU A 39 14.89 -4.97 13.74
N ASP A 40 15.83 -5.75 14.24
CA ASP A 40 16.89 -5.28 15.13
C ASP A 40 18.13 -4.77 14.36
N TRP A 41 18.33 -5.22 13.12
CA TRP A 41 19.55 -4.97 12.35
C TRP A 41 19.30 -4.15 11.08
N PRO A 42 19.80 -2.91 10.98
CA PRO A 42 19.61 -2.06 9.81
C PRO A 42 20.13 -2.69 8.50
N GLN A 43 21.18 -3.51 8.58
CA GLN A 43 21.74 -4.17 7.41
C GLN A 43 20.83 -5.25 6.86
N GLU A 44 20.22 -6.06 7.72
CA GLU A 44 19.26 -7.10 7.34
C GLU A 44 17.98 -6.48 6.78
N GLN A 45 17.51 -5.38 7.36
CA GLN A 45 16.39 -4.61 6.79
C GLN A 45 16.71 -4.10 5.38
N ALA A 46 17.93 -3.62 5.16
CA ALA A 46 18.37 -3.16 3.83
C ALA A 46 18.42 -4.33 2.83
N PHE A 47 18.90 -5.51 3.25
CA PHE A 47 18.88 -6.71 2.40
C PHE A 47 17.46 -7.16 2.11
N ALA A 48 16.58 -7.22 3.11
CA ALA A 48 15.17 -7.58 2.93
C ALA A 48 14.46 -6.61 1.98
N ALA A 49 14.67 -5.30 2.15
CA ALA A 49 14.13 -4.28 1.26
C ALA A 49 14.66 -4.43 -0.18
N GLY A 50 15.97 -4.63 -0.36
CA GLY A 50 16.57 -4.83 -1.68
C GLY A 50 16.04 -6.08 -2.39
N ARG A 51 15.92 -7.21 -1.67
CA ARG A 51 15.31 -8.45 -2.21
C ARG A 51 13.85 -8.25 -2.58
N THR A 52 13.09 -7.53 -1.75
CA THR A 52 11.69 -7.19 -2.02
C THR A 52 11.56 -6.36 -3.30
N ALA A 53 12.36 -5.31 -3.44
CA ALA A 53 12.36 -4.45 -4.62
C ALA A 53 12.69 -5.23 -5.91
N ALA A 54 13.73 -6.07 -5.87
CA ALA A 54 14.12 -6.90 -7.01
C ALA A 54 13.00 -7.87 -7.41
N LEU A 55 12.38 -8.53 -6.43
CA LEU A 55 11.27 -9.45 -6.68
C LEU A 55 10.07 -8.73 -7.28
N LEU A 56 9.61 -7.64 -6.65
CA LEU A 56 8.45 -6.87 -7.13
C LEU A 56 8.67 -6.32 -8.56
N GLY A 57 9.93 -6.05 -8.94
CA GLY A 57 10.28 -5.65 -10.30
C GLY A 57 10.21 -6.78 -11.34
N SER A 58 10.28 -8.04 -10.92
CA SER A 58 10.42 -9.21 -11.83
C SER A 58 9.18 -10.07 -11.99
N ILE A 59 8.18 -9.95 -11.09
CA ILE A 59 6.98 -10.78 -11.07
C ILE A 59 5.76 -10.04 -11.61
N ASP A 60 4.74 -10.81 -12.02
CA ASP A 60 3.46 -10.28 -12.52
C ASP A 60 2.59 -9.65 -11.40
N ALA A 61 1.44 -9.10 -11.79
CA ALA A 61 0.51 -8.45 -10.87
C ALA A 61 0.02 -9.40 -9.75
N ALA A 62 -0.31 -10.65 -10.10
CA ALA A 62 -0.77 -11.64 -9.14
C ALA A 62 0.35 -12.04 -8.15
N GLY A 63 1.57 -12.18 -8.63
CA GLY A 63 2.76 -12.42 -7.81
C GLY A 63 3.03 -11.26 -6.85
N LYS A 64 2.98 -10.01 -7.35
CA LYS A 64 3.10 -8.82 -6.50
C LYS A 64 2.07 -8.82 -5.37
N ALA A 65 0.81 -9.12 -5.68
CA ALA A 65 -0.24 -9.18 -4.66
C ALA A 65 0.05 -10.23 -3.59
N LYS A 66 0.52 -11.42 -3.97
CA LYS A 66 0.91 -12.46 -2.99
C LYS A 66 2.00 -11.97 -2.05
N VAL A 67 3.04 -11.33 -2.60
CA VAL A 67 4.15 -10.78 -1.81
C VAL A 67 3.66 -9.67 -0.87
N LEU A 68 2.91 -8.70 -1.38
CA LEU A 68 2.39 -7.59 -0.58
C LEU A 68 1.47 -8.08 0.56
N ARG A 69 0.61 -9.05 0.29
CA ARG A 69 -0.25 -9.66 1.31
C ARG A 69 0.56 -10.40 2.37
N PHE A 70 1.54 -11.20 1.96
CA PHE A 70 2.43 -11.88 2.91
C PHE A 70 3.12 -10.87 3.83
N LEU A 71 3.76 -9.84 3.28
CA LEU A 71 4.46 -8.82 4.05
C LEU A 71 3.52 -8.07 4.99
N SER A 72 2.30 -7.77 4.53
CA SER A 72 1.29 -7.09 5.35
C SER A 72 0.79 -7.97 6.49
N GLN A 73 0.46 -9.25 6.22
CA GLN A 73 -0.02 -10.20 7.23
C GLN A 73 1.05 -10.52 8.28
N SER A 74 2.31 -10.57 7.87
CA SER A 74 3.46 -10.75 8.76
C SER A 74 3.87 -9.45 9.48
N LYS A 75 3.09 -8.36 9.38
CA LYS A 75 3.35 -7.06 10.00
C LYS A 75 4.65 -6.36 9.56
N LEU A 76 5.31 -6.86 8.53
CA LEU A 76 6.58 -6.30 8.04
C LEU A 76 6.41 -4.93 7.35
N LEU A 77 5.19 -4.60 6.89
CA LEU A 77 4.82 -3.29 6.34
C LEU A 77 4.25 -2.33 7.38
N SER A 78 3.93 -2.79 8.60
CA SER A 78 3.34 -1.96 9.64
C SER A 78 4.42 -1.14 10.37
N PRO A 79 4.13 0.12 10.77
CA PRO A 79 5.04 0.91 11.59
C PRO A 79 4.99 0.42 13.04
N LEU A 80 5.99 -0.35 13.46
CA LEU A 80 6.05 -0.96 14.78
C LEU A 80 6.74 -0.03 15.77
N ARG A 81 6.21 0.02 16.99
CA ARG A 81 6.83 0.69 18.11
C ARG A 81 8.03 -0.10 18.57
N ARG A 82 9.16 0.58 18.80
CA ARG A 82 10.40 -0.05 19.26
C ARG A 82 10.76 0.38 20.68
N ASP A 83 11.32 -0.54 21.43
CA ASP A 83 11.99 -0.22 22.67
C ASP A 83 13.22 0.65 22.40
N ARG A 84 13.36 1.76 23.14
CA ARG A 84 14.43 2.73 22.91
C ARG A 84 15.83 2.21 23.29
N ARG A 85 15.92 1.16 24.12
CA ARG A 85 17.19 0.62 24.60
C ARG A 85 17.61 -0.60 23.79
N LEU A 86 16.65 -1.47 23.46
CA LEU A 86 16.92 -2.75 22.81
C LEU A 86 16.72 -2.69 21.29
N GLY A 87 16.05 -1.66 20.78
CA GLY A 87 15.69 -1.56 19.34
C GLY A 87 14.58 -2.48 18.87
N ARG A 88 14.13 -3.42 19.72
CA ARG A 88 13.16 -4.46 19.39
C ARG A 88 11.74 -3.93 19.34
N ALA A 89 10.92 -4.53 18.47
CA ALA A 89 9.49 -4.27 18.43
C ALA A 89 8.81 -4.66 19.75
N ILE A 90 7.90 -3.80 20.21
CA ILE A 90 7.19 -4.00 21.48
C ILE A 90 5.92 -4.80 21.20
N LEU A 91 5.66 -5.84 22.00
CA LEU A 91 4.40 -6.59 21.95
C LEU A 91 3.28 -5.81 22.64
N ASP A 92 2.07 -5.89 22.08
CA ASP A 92 0.87 -5.19 22.58
C ASP A 92 0.23 -5.85 23.82
N GLY A 93 0.75 -6.99 24.25
CA GLY A 93 0.23 -7.77 25.39
C GLY A 93 -0.81 -8.83 25.01
N ASP A 94 -1.38 -8.76 23.81
CA ASP A 94 -2.39 -9.70 23.27
C ASP A 94 -1.77 -10.69 22.26
N GLY A 95 -0.44 -10.71 22.16
CA GLY A 95 0.31 -11.57 21.23
C GLY A 95 0.56 -10.95 19.85
N GLY A 96 0.22 -9.67 19.67
CA GLY A 96 0.55 -8.86 18.51
C GLY A 96 1.68 -7.87 18.80
N TYR A 97 1.99 -7.02 17.81
CA TYR A 97 2.93 -5.93 17.94
C TYR A 97 2.22 -4.58 18.14
N ASP A 98 2.79 -3.74 19.03
CA ASP A 98 2.32 -2.37 19.24
C ASP A 98 2.66 -1.49 18.01
N GLU A 99 1.62 -0.99 17.33
CA GLU A 99 1.77 -0.13 16.15
C GLU A 99 1.91 1.35 16.58
N ASP A 100 2.98 1.99 16.18
CA ASP A 100 3.17 3.45 16.35
C ASP A 100 3.22 4.15 14.99
N ARG A 101 2.10 4.73 14.59
CA ARG A 101 1.96 5.41 13.29
C ARG A 101 2.74 6.73 13.19
N LEU A 102 3.17 7.29 14.31
CA LEU A 102 3.91 8.56 14.32
C LEU A 102 5.43 8.35 14.30
N HIS A 103 5.91 7.39 15.08
CA HIS A 103 7.34 7.19 15.30
C HIS A 103 7.81 5.76 15.06
N GLY A 104 6.87 4.88 14.70
CA GLY A 104 7.18 3.47 14.43
C GLY A 104 8.04 3.30 13.19
N VAL A 105 8.80 2.22 13.19
CA VAL A 105 9.68 1.85 12.07
C VAL A 105 9.08 0.63 11.36
N ARG A 106 8.99 0.70 10.04
CA ARG A 106 8.65 -0.46 9.21
C ARG A 106 9.88 -1.33 9.04
N VAL A 107 9.69 -2.64 9.10
CA VAL A 107 10.76 -3.60 8.80
C VAL A 107 11.09 -3.52 7.31
N ILE A 108 10.06 -3.49 6.47
CA ILE A 108 10.20 -3.27 5.03
C ILE A 108 9.42 -1.99 4.67
N ASP A 109 10.14 -0.98 4.22
CA ASP A 109 9.53 0.23 3.66
C ASP A 109 9.41 0.05 2.15
N LEU A 110 8.18 0.03 1.65
CA LEU A 110 7.92 -0.10 0.21
C LEU A 110 8.44 1.11 -0.59
N GLY A 111 8.58 2.28 0.05
CA GLY A 111 9.12 3.47 -0.57
C GLY A 111 8.60 3.67 -1.99
N VAL A 112 9.50 3.68 -2.97
CA VAL A 112 9.20 3.83 -4.40
C VAL A 112 9.02 2.51 -5.17
N MET A 113 9.07 1.36 -4.51
CA MET A 113 9.07 0.03 -5.15
C MET A 113 7.83 -0.23 -6.01
N LEU A 114 6.72 0.44 -5.72
CA LEU A 114 5.44 0.28 -6.42
C LEU A 114 5.13 1.43 -7.38
N ALA A 115 6.01 2.41 -7.53
CA ALA A 115 5.82 3.49 -8.49
C ALA A 115 5.81 2.94 -9.92
N GLY A 116 4.76 3.24 -10.69
CA GLY A 116 4.55 2.70 -12.04
C GLY A 116 4.28 1.19 -12.11
N ALA A 117 4.13 0.51 -10.97
CA ALA A 117 3.92 -0.93 -10.95
C ALA A 117 2.54 -1.31 -11.52
N ASP A 118 2.49 -2.40 -12.26
CA ASP A 118 1.24 -3.05 -12.61
C ASP A 118 0.89 -4.09 -11.53
N VAL A 119 -0.22 -3.83 -10.83
CA VAL A 119 -0.88 -4.72 -9.87
C VAL A 119 -2.35 -4.92 -10.23
N SER A 120 -2.71 -4.68 -11.49
CA SER A 120 -4.09 -4.75 -11.96
C SER A 120 -4.74 -6.11 -11.66
N ARG A 121 -6.04 -6.07 -11.37
CA ARG A 121 -6.89 -7.24 -11.06
C ARG A 121 -6.37 -8.09 -9.90
N ALA A 122 -5.53 -7.52 -9.05
CA ALA A 122 -4.96 -8.20 -7.90
C ALA A 122 -5.91 -8.18 -6.70
N ASP A 123 -5.84 -9.21 -5.88
CA ASP A 123 -6.48 -9.26 -4.56
C ASP A 123 -5.53 -8.63 -3.53
N LEU A 124 -5.81 -7.40 -3.16
CA LEU A 124 -5.08 -6.62 -2.15
C LEU A 124 -5.93 -6.31 -0.91
N ARG A 125 -6.96 -7.13 -0.66
CA ARG A 125 -7.82 -6.98 0.51
C ARG A 125 -7.00 -7.02 1.80
N TRP A 126 -7.35 -6.11 2.73
CA TRP A 126 -6.74 -6.03 4.07
C TRP A 126 -5.22 -5.74 4.06
N THR A 127 -4.65 -5.37 2.91
CA THR A 127 -3.23 -5.07 2.79
C THR A 127 -2.92 -3.68 3.34
N ASP A 128 -1.88 -3.57 4.15
CA ASP A 128 -1.38 -2.26 4.59
C ASP A 128 -0.40 -1.71 3.55
N LEU A 129 -0.85 -0.70 2.81
CA LEU A 129 -0.08 0.05 1.83
C LEU A 129 0.12 1.51 2.27
N SER A 130 -0.12 1.79 3.57
CA SER A 130 0.06 3.14 4.08
C SER A 130 1.48 3.66 3.85
N ASP A 131 1.59 4.94 3.55
CA ASP A 131 2.81 5.64 3.15
C ASP A 131 3.49 5.17 1.85
N ALA A 132 3.00 4.13 1.19
CA ALA A 132 3.56 3.63 -0.07
C ALA A 132 3.48 4.68 -1.19
N ASN A 133 4.44 4.65 -2.10
CA ASN A 133 4.44 5.44 -3.33
C ASN A 133 3.90 4.58 -4.48
N LEU A 134 2.69 4.90 -4.92
CA LEU A 134 1.96 4.29 -6.02
C LEU A 134 1.76 5.28 -7.19
N ILE A 135 2.66 6.26 -7.34
CA ILE A 135 2.63 7.19 -8.48
C ILE A 135 2.54 6.38 -9.77
N ARG A 136 1.53 6.68 -10.61
CA ARG A 136 1.30 6.03 -11.90
C ARG A 136 1.13 4.51 -11.84
N ALA A 137 0.88 3.94 -10.67
CA ALA A 137 0.61 2.51 -10.56
C ALA A 137 -0.73 2.13 -11.21
N ASN A 138 -0.78 0.96 -11.82
CA ASN A 138 -2.00 0.40 -12.37
C ASN A 138 -2.66 -0.52 -11.34
N LEU A 139 -3.74 -0.03 -10.73
CA LEU A 139 -4.58 -0.73 -9.75
C LEU A 139 -5.95 -1.07 -10.34
N SER A 140 -6.09 -1.03 -11.67
CA SER A 140 -7.38 -1.24 -12.32
C SER A 140 -7.96 -2.63 -12.03
N GLY A 141 -9.24 -2.65 -11.65
CA GLY A 141 -9.95 -3.89 -11.32
C GLY A 141 -9.45 -4.62 -10.07
N CYS A 142 -8.62 -3.97 -9.23
CA CYS A 142 -8.17 -4.57 -7.96
C CYS A 142 -9.31 -4.71 -6.96
N ASP A 143 -9.25 -5.76 -6.15
CA ASP A 143 -10.02 -5.87 -4.92
C ASP A 143 -9.21 -5.23 -3.78
N LEU A 144 -9.61 -4.02 -3.38
CA LEU A 144 -8.96 -3.22 -2.34
C LEU A 144 -9.78 -3.18 -1.03
N VAL A 145 -10.76 -4.09 -0.90
CA VAL A 145 -11.65 -4.11 0.26
C VAL A 145 -10.87 -4.09 1.56
N LYS A 146 -11.13 -3.05 2.38
CA LYS A 146 -10.48 -2.82 3.68
C LYS A 146 -8.95 -2.70 3.64
N ALA A 147 -8.35 -2.44 2.49
CA ALA A 147 -6.94 -2.09 2.40
C ALA A 147 -6.68 -0.71 3.04
N ASN A 148 -5.48 -0.51 3.58
CA ASN A 148 -5.08 0.76 4.18
C ASN A 148 -4.20 1.55 3.20
N PHE A 149 -4.75 2.63 2.68
CA PHE A 149 -4.09 3.58 1.76
C PHE A 149 -3.86 4.95 2.40
N SER A 150 -3.97 5.06 3.72
CA SER A 150 -3.68 6.33 4.38
C SER A 150 -2.25 6.79 4.07
N ARG A 151 -2.09 8.08 3.77
CA ARG A 151 -0.79 8.69 3.42
C ARG A 151 -0.10 8.12 2.17
N THR A 152 -0.74 7.24 1.40
CA THR A 152 -0.24 6.72 0.12
C THR A 152 -0.18 7.82 -0.93
N ILE A 153 0.76 7.76 -1.87
CA ILE A 153 0.82 8.67 -3.01
C ILE A 153 0.24 7.96 -4.22
N LEU A 154 -0.99 8.34 -4.62
CA LEU A 154 -1.72 7.80 -5.78
C LEU A 154 -1.70 8.76 -6.98
N TYR A 155 -0.77 9.70 -7.01
CA TYR A 155 -0.66 10.66 -8.11
C TYR A 155 -0.63 9.97 -9.48
N GLU A 156 -1.59 10.31 -10.36
CA GLU A 156 -1.75 9.68 -11.69
C GLU A 156 -1.95 8.14 -11.66
N ALA A 157 -2.33 7.55 -10.54
CA ALA A 157 -2.63 6.12 -10.45
C ALA A 157 -3.97 5.79 -11.15
N ASN A 158 -4.07 4.56 -11.66
CA ASN A 158 -5.28 4.06 -12.31
C ASN A 158 -6.02 3.09 -11.37
N LEU A 159 -7.18 3.52 -10.85
CA LEU A 159 -8.09 2.69 -10.05
C LEU A 159 -9.35 2.27 -10.82
N ASN A 160 -9.37 2.39 -12.16
CA ASN A 160 -10.55 2.06 -12.97
C ASN A 160 -11.12 0.68 -12.62
N GLY A 161 -12.39 0.63 -12.19
CA GLY A 161 -13.09 -0.60 -11.86
C GLY A 161 -12.64 -1.29 -10.58
N ALA A 162 -11.79 -0.68 -9.76
CA ALA A 162 -11.37 -1.25 -8.48
C ALA A 162 -12.52 -1.22 -7.45
N ASP A 163 -12.58 -2.24 -6.58
CA ASP A 163 -13.48 -2.25 -5.42
C ASP A 163 -12.78 -1.61 -4.21
N VAL A 164 -13.30 -0.46 -3.76
CA VAL A 164 -12.73 0.32 -2.65
C VAL A 164 -13.57 0.24 -1.37
N LYS A 165 -14.40 -0.79 -1.23
CA LYS A 165 -15.24 -0.98 -0.05
C LYS A 165 -14.44 -0.97 1.24
N GLY A 166 -14.68 0.05 2.08
CA GLY A 166 -14.00 0.20 3.36
C GLY A 166 -12.48 0.42 3.26
N THR A 167 -11.94 0.69 2.06
CA THR A 167 -10.55 1.12 1.89
C THR A 167 -10.31 2.40 2.67
N ARG A 168 -9.24 2.44 3.46
CA ARG A 168 -8.90 3.61 4.27
C ARG A 168 -8.03 4.55 3.47
N LEU A 169 -8.59 5.67 3.02
CA LEU A 169 -7.84 6.74 2.33
C LEU A 169 -7.31 7.79 3.31
N PHE A 170 -7.94 7.96 4.47
CA PHE A 170 -7.60 8.96 5.50
C PHE A 170 -8.10 8.50 6.87
N TYR A 171 -7.75 9.24 7.92
CA TYR A 171 -8.32 9.14 9.27
C TYR A 171 -9.24 10.33 9.55
N GLY A 172 -10.08 10.23 10.58
CA GLY A 172 -11.04 11.27 10.94
C GLY A 172 -12.20 11.34 9.96
N THR A 173 -12.70 12.55 9.70
CA THR A 173 -13.79 12.85 8.75
C THR A 173 -13.25 13.47 7.47
N ALA A 174 -13.96 13.32 6.36
CA ALA A 174 -13.53 13.89 5.07
C ALA A 174 -13.35 15.43 5.13
N GLU A 175 -14.16 16.12 5.94
CA GLU A 175 -14.07 17.58 6.09
C GLU A 175 -12.75 18.06 6.70
N LEU A 176 -12.22 17.31 7.65
CA LEU A 176 -11.01 17.68 8.39
C LEU A 176 -9.75 17.02 7.82
N ALA A 177 -9.92 15.89 7.14
CA ALA A 177 -8.82 15.16 6.56
C ALA A 177 -8.15 15.96 5.43
N SER A 178 -6.82 15.89 5.40
CA SER A 178 -6.01 16.46 4.32
C SER A 178 -4.95 15.47 3.86
N PRO A 179 -4.47 15.59 2.61
CA PRO A 179 -3.39 14.76 2.10
C PRO A 179 -2.13 14.86 2.96
N ARG A 180 -1.32 13.81 2.92
CA ARG A 180 -0.01 13.80 3.60
C ARG A 180 0.83 15.01 3.24
N SER A 181 1.53 15.55 4.22
CA SER A 181 2.56 16.57 4.05
C SER A 181 3.96 15.96 4.24
N ARG A 182 4.98 16.60 3.67
CA ARG A 182 6.38 16.29 3.93
C ARG A 182 6.89 16.94 5.22
N ASN A 183 6.27 18.06 5.61
CA ASN A 183 6.78 18.92 6.68
C ASN A 183 5.89 18.90 7.92
N GLU A 184 4.62 18.45 7.78
CA GLU A 184 3.65 18.47 8.87
C GLU A 184 3.44 17.07 9.45
N VAL A 185 3.31 17.02 10.78
CA VAL A 185 3.06 15.78 11.50
C VAL A 185 1.59 15.37 11.34
N PRO A 186 1.28 14.13 10.98
CA PRO A 186 -0.10 13.68 10.82
C PRO A 186 -0.85 13.66 12.16
N ASN A 187 -2.09 14.14 12.12
CA ASN A 187 -3.00 14.09 13.26
C ASN A 187 -4.05 12.99 13.03
N TYR A 188 -3.86 11.82 13.59
CA TYR A 188 -4.75 10.68 13.42
C TYR A 188 -6.11 10.81 14.13
N LYS A 189 -6.31 11.86 14.97
CA LYS A 189 -7.61 12.16 15.60
C LYS A 189 -8.49 13.02 14.69
N THR A 190 -7.92 14.06 14.10
CA THR A 190 -8.65 14.97 13.21
C THR A 190 -8.65 14.51 11.77
N GLY A 191 -7.60 13.82 11.34
CA GLY A 191 -7.36 13.40 9.96
C GLY A 191 -6.42 14.31 9.18
N GLU A 192 -5.99 15.43 9.75
CA GLU A 192 -5.04 16.34 9.09
C GLU A 192 -3.74 15.62 8.75
N PHE A 193 -3.28 15.77 7.50
CA PHE A 193 -2.05 15.17 6.94
C PHE A 193 -2.00 13.63 6.99
N THR A 194 -3.16 12.98 7.18
CA THR A 194 -3.25 11.51 7.17
C THR A 194 -3.76 10.94 5.86
N GLY A 195 -4.20 11.78 4.95
CA GLY A 195 -4.86 11.35 3.74
C GLY A 195 -3.92 10.95 2.61
N ALA A 196 -4.42 10.10 1.73
CA ALA A 196 -3.77 9.77 0.48
C ALA A 196 -3.69 10.98 -0.46
N VAL A 197 -2.59 11.09 -1.22
CA VAL A 197 -2.49 12.03 -2.34
C VAL A 197 -3.20 11.41 -3.53
N VAL A 198 -4.34 11.95 -3.91
CA VAL A 198 -5.23 11.39 -4.94
C VAL A 198 -5.30 12.23 -6.23
N GLU A 199 -4.34 13.14 -6.40
CA GLU A 199 -4.30 14.05 -7.54
C GLU A 199 -4.12 13.31 -8.86
N ASN A 200 -4.93 13.65 -9.86
CA ASN A 200 -4.95 13.05 -11.19
C ASN A 200 -5.18 11.53 -11.20
N THR A 201 -5.65 10.94 -10.11
CA THR A 201 -6.02 9.53 -10.02
C THR A 201 -7.28 9.27 -10.86
N ASP A 202 -7.29 8.18 -11.62
CA ASP A 202 -8.47 7.73 -12.36
C ASP A 202 -9.36 6.85 -11.48
N PHE A 203 -10.58 7.35 -11.17
CA PHE A 203 -11.61 6.66 -10.39
C PHE A 203 -12.75 6.14 -11.26
N THR A 204 -12.59 6.07 -12.56
CA THR A 204 -13.63 5.60 -13.49
C THR A 204 -14.13 4.21 -13.05
N ASN A 205 -15.46 4.04 -12.97
CA ASN A 205 -16.10 2.77 -12.60
C ASN A 205 -15.65 2.16 -11.27
N VAL A 206 -15.03 2.92 -10.37
CA VAL A 206 -14.71 2.44 -9.01
C VAL A 206 -15.99 2.00 -8.31
N GLN A 207 -15.93 0.85 -7.65
CA GLN A 207 -17.06 0.19 -7.00
C GLN A 207 -17.02 0.44 -5.49
N GLU A 208 -18.22 0.46 -4.86
CA GLU A 208 -18.40 0.52 -3.40
C GLU A 208 -17.70 1.71 -2.71
N MET A 209 -17.51 2.83 -3.44
CA MET A 209 -16.97 4.06 -2.87
C MET A 209 -18.00 4.66 -1.91
N SER A 210 -17.62 4.84 -0.64
CA SER A 210 -18.46 5.48 0.36
C SER A 210 -18.57 6.99 0.14
N GLU A 211 -19.60 7.61 0.72
CA GLU A 211 -19.81 9.07 0.64
C GLU A 211 -18.62 9.84 1.23
N GLU A 212 -18.03 9.38 2.33
CA GLU A 212 -16.85 9.97 2.94
C GLU A 212 -15.61 9.88 2.03
N GLN A 213 -15.40 8.72 1.38
CA GLN A 213 -14.32 8.57 0.40
C GLN A 213 -14.54 9.47 -0.81
N ARG A 214 -15.78 9.50 -1.36
CA ARG A 214 -16.15 10.39 -2.47
C ARG A 214 -15.88 11.84 -2.14
N LYS A 215 -16.32 12.30 -0.98
CA LYS A 215 -16.15 13.68 -0.50
C LYS A 215 -14.67 14.05 -0.38
N TYR A 216 -13.87 13.19 0.25
CA TYR A 216 -12.42 13.38 0.35
C TYR A 216 -11.76 13.46 -1.03
N CYS A 217 -12.05 12.50 -1.91
CA CYS A 217 -11.48 12.49 -3.25
C CYS A 217 -11.87 13.75 -4.03
N CYS A 218 -13.14 14.16 -4.01
CA CYS A 218 -13.61 15.38 -4.66
C CYS A 218 -12.89 16.65 -4.16
N MET A 219 -12.55 16.71 -2.88
CA MET A 219 -11.84 17.88 -2.33
C MET A 219 -10.36 17.94 -2.73
N TRP A 220 -9.72 16.81 -3.01
CA TRP A 220 -8.26 16.76 -3.11
C TRP A 220 -7.70 16.18 -4.42
N CYS A 221 -8.53 15.71 -5.35
CA CYS A 221 -8.06 15.03 -6.55
C CYS A 221 -7.75 15.94 -7.76
N GLY A 222 -8.22 17.16 -7.76
CA GLY A 222 -8.09 18.11 -8.89
C GLY A 222 -9.05 17.80 -10.05
N ASP A 223 -9.14 18.74 -11.00
CA ASP A 223 -10.19 18.78 -12.04
C ASP A 223 -10.30 17.52 -12.88
N LYS A 224 -9.18 16.92 -13.27
CA LYS A 224 -9.19 15.71 -14.12
C LYS A 224 -9.86 14.54 -13.42
N SER A 225 -9.52 14.28 -12.17
CA SER A 225 -10.05 13.16 -11.41
C SER A 225 -11.51 13.37 -11.02
N ARG A 226 -11.94 14.62 -10.75
CA ARG A 226 -13.32 14.95 -10.40
C ARG A 226 -14.34 14.41 -11.43
N GLN A 227 -13.95 14.36 -12.70
CA GLN A 227 -14.79 13.85 -13.80
C GLN A 227 -14.93 12.33 -13.77
N THR A 228 -14.02 11.61 -13.09
CA THR A 228 -13.98 10.15 -13.04
C THR A 228 -14.62 9.57 -11.77
N ILE A 229 -14.92 10.42 -10.78
CA ILE A 229 -15.45 9.96 -9.47
C ILE A 229 -16.91 9.53 -9.62
N PRO A 230 -17.26 8.29 -9.25
CA PRO A 230 -18.65 7.84 -9.24
C PRO A 230 -19.54 8.73 -8.36
N GLY A 231 -20.71 9.11 -8.86
CA GLY A 231 -21.62 10.03 -8.18
C GLY A 231 -21.27 11.52 -8.32
N GLY A 232 -20.15 11.84 -8.98
CA GLY A 232 -19.74 13.22 -9.25
C GLY A 232 -19.30 14.01 -8.01
N CYS A 233 -18.94 15.27 -8.24
CA CYS A 233 -18.43 16.16 -7.19
C CYS A 233 -19.27 17.45 -7.00
N ASP A 234 -20.52 17.44 -7.46
CA ASP A 234 -21.39 18.60 -7.37
C ASP A 234 -21.60 19.04 -5.90
N GLY A 235 -21.45 20.34 -5.65
CA GLY A 235 -21.57 20.92 -4.32
C GLY A 235 -20.39 20.65 -3.37
N ILE A 236 -19.36 19.90 -3.79
CA ILE A 236 -18.15 19.67 -2.99
C ILE A 236 -17.04 20.59 -3.52
N PRO A 237 -16.48 21.48 -2.66
CA PRO A 237 -15.43 22.41 -3.09
C PRO A 237 -14.14 21.66 -3.44
N ASP A 238 -13.42 22.14 -4.44
CA ASP A 238 -12.03 21.75 -4.69
C ASP A 238 -11.10 22.57 -3.80
N ARG A 239 -10.51 21.92 -2.81
CA ARG A 239 -9.57 22.57 -1.87
C ARG A 239 -8.17 22.70 -2.45
N LYS A 240 -7.87 21.96 -3.51
CA LYS A 240 -6.56 21.96 -4.13
C LYS A 240 -6.32 23.20 -5.00
N SER A 241 -7.36 23.72 -5.64
CA SER A 241 -7.28 24.93 -6.45
C SER A 241 -7.09 26.22 -5.64
N VAL A 242 -7.05 26.12 -4.30
CA VAL A 242 -6.99 27.26 -3.37
C VAL A 242 -5.62 27.40 -2.68
N VAL A 243 -4.64 26.53 -3.01
CA VAL A 243 -3.28 26.56 -2.43
C VAL A 243 -2.25 27.01 -3.43
#